data_826a157871767b7b02b9d8d18d4e4a9f
#
_entry.id   826a157871767b7b02b9d8d18d4e4a9f
#
_cell.length_a   1.000
_cell.length_b   1.000
_cell.length_c   1.000
_cell.angle_alpha   90.00
_cell.angle_beta   90.00
_cell.angle_gamma   90.00
#
_symmetry.space_group_name_H-M   'P 1'
#
loop_
_entity.id
_entity.type
_entity.pdbx_description
1 polymer ?
#
loop_
_entity_poly.entity_id
_entity_poly.type
_entity_poly.pdbx_seq_one_letter_code
_entity_poly.pdbx_strand_id
1 'polypeptide(L)'
;MKVYLNNINENWVVDRFRNDWIKNNLGIHTESIKECQVIWIISPWTWKNTPKKYLKQKNVLCSIYHLDFDKKNSSEKKEFFKRDKYVDRYHVISKYTYKELRNLTEKPIMYLPFWIDDKVFFPINDKNKIKQKWKVNKKDYLIGSFQRDSEGKN
;
A
#
# COMPACT_ATOMS: atom_id res chain seq x y z
N MET A 1 0.21 21.47 -7.08
CA MET A 1 0.68 20.12 -7.47
C MET A 1 -0.53 19.21 -7.52
N LYS A 2 -0.69 18.40 -8.58
CA LYS A 2 -1.75 17.40 -8.70
C LYS A 2 -1.14 16.00 -8.72
N VAL A 3 -1.79 15.07 -8.02
CA VAL A 3 -1.38 13.67 -7.88
C VAL A 3 -2.45 12.78 -8.50
N TYR A 4 -2.03 11.92 -9.41
CA TYR A 4 -2.85 10.85 -9.96
C TYR A 4 -2.50 9.53 -9.28
N LEU A 5 -3.49 8.86 -8.70
CA LEU A 5 -3.34 7.51 -8.17
C LEU A 5 -3.90 6.53 -9.19
N ASN A 6 -3.06 5.57 -9.59
CA ASN A 6 -3.54 4.57 -10.53
C ASN A 6 -4.67 3.73 -9.91
N ASN A 7 -5.69 3.47 -10.69
CA ASN A 7 -6.85 2.68 -10.26
C ASN A 7 -6.59 1.19 -10.51
N ILE A 8 -6.91 0.35 -9.54
CA ILE A 8 -6.62 -1.08 -9.55
C ILE A 8 -7.89 -1.89 -9.77
N ASN A 9 -9.01 -1.47 -9.19
CA ASN A 9 -10.32 -2.14 -9.26
C ASN A 9 -10.27 -3.63 -8.86
N GLU A 10 -9.45 -3.98 -7.87
CA GLU A 10 -9.34 -5.34 -7.37
C GLU A 10 -10.34 -5.63 -6.24
N ASN A 11 -11.09 -4.62 -5.83
CA ASN A 11 -12.02 -4.67 -4.70
C ASN A 11 -11.34 -5.14 -3.40
N TRP A 12 -10.12 -4.65 -3.16
CA TRP A 12 -9.29 -5.03 -2.05
C TRP A 12 -8.77 -3.82 -1.26
N VAL A 13 -7.96 -4.10 -0.22
CA VAL A 13 -7.38 -3.14 0.73
C VAL A 13 -6.68 -1.97 0.05
N VAL A 14 -6.06 -2.18 -1.09
CA VAL A 14 -5.37 -1.12 -1.83
C VAL A 14 -6.34 -0.11 -2.43
N ASP A 15 -7.50 -0.55 -2.91
CA ASP A 15 -8.55 0.35 -3.39
C ASP A 15 -9.11 1.18 -2.22
N ARG A 16 -9.23 0.60 -1.02
CA ARG A 16 -9.58 1.35 0.18
C ARG A 16 -8.55 2.44 0.50
N PHE A 17 -7.26 2.10 0.48
CA PHE A 17 -6.21 3.10 0.71
C PHE A 17 -6.25 4.22 -0.32
N ARG A 18 -6.43 3.89 -1.59
CA ARG A 18 -6.61 4.88 -2.65
C ARG A 18 -7.79 5.81 -2.34
N ASN A 19 -8.94 5.25 -2.05
CA ASN A 19 -10.16 6.01 -1.80
C ASN A 19 -10.07 6.87 -0.53
N ASP A 20 -9.51 6.35 0.55
CA ASP A 20 -9.27 7.09 1.78
C ASP A 20 -8.31 8.27 1.55
N TRP A 21 -7.23 8.03 0.79
CA TRP A 21 -6.30 9.09 0.45
C TRP A 21 -6.98 10.18 -0.38
N ILE A 22 -7.72 9.82 -1.42
CA ILE A 22 -8.45 10.76 -2.28
C ILE A 22 -9.42 11.59 -1.45
N LYS A 23 -10.23 10.94 -0.61
CA LYS A 23 -11.20 11.60 0.26
C LYS A 23 -10.58 12.69 1.13
N ASN A 24 -9.37 12.46 1.61
CA ASN A 24 -8.67 13.39 2.49
C ASN A 24 -7.75 14.38 1.74
N ASN A 25 -7.65 14.28 0.42
CA ASN A 25 -6.72 15.07 -0.40
C ASN A 25 -7.35 15.61 -1.69
N LEU A 26 -8.64 15.94 -1.67
CA LEU A 26 -9.41 16.41 -2.83
C LEU A 26 -8.74 17.60 -3.54
N GLY A 27 -8.11 18.51 -2.77
CA GLY A 27 -7.44 19.68 -3.32
C GLY A 27 -6.22 19.38 -4.21
N ILE A 28 -5.60 18.21 -4.04
CA ILE A 28 -4.39 17.80 -4.79
C ILE A 28 -4.59 16.55 -5.65
N HIS A 29 -5.71 15.88 -5.52
CA HIS A 29 -6.04 14.74 -6.37
C HIS A 29 -6.50 15.17 -7.77
N THR A 30 -6.23 14.30 -8.77
CA THR A 30 -6.81 14.39 -10.12
C THR A 30 -7.02 12.98 -10.69
N GLU A 31 -8.13 12.78 -11.41
CA GLU A 31 -8.37 11.55 -12.18
C GLU A 31 -7.69 11.60 -13.57
N SER A 32 -7.17 12.77 -13.96
CA SER A 32 -6.50 12.94 -15.24
C SER A 32 -4.98 12.75 -15.12
N ILE A 33 -4.48 11.64 -15.65
CA ILE A 33 -3.03 11.39 -15.72
C ILE A 33 -2.28 12.46 -16.55
N LYS A 34 -2.98 13.13 -17.48
CA LYS A 34 -2.37 14.20 -18.28
C LYS A 34 -2.07 15.44 -17.44
N GLU A 35 -2.93 15.75 -16.49
CA GLU A 35 -2.87 16.98 -15.68
C GLU A 35 -2.02 16.84 -14.42
N CYS A 36 -1.64 15.61 -14.03
CA CYS A 36 -0.85 15.40 -12.84
C CYS A 36 0.62 15.81 -13.03
N GLN A 37 1.28 16.15 -11.94
CA GLN A 37 2.73 16.27 -11.84
C GLN A 37 3.33 15.00 -11.23
N VAL A 38 2.56 14.27 -10.42
CA VAL A 38 2.99 13.04 -9.76
C VAL A 38 2.03 11.91 -10.11
N ILE A 39 2.58 10.78 -10.52
CA ILE A 39 1.87 9.51 -10.65
C ILE A 39 2.21 8.67 -9.42
N TRP A 40 1.21 8.27 -8.65
CA TRP A 40 1.41 7.34 -7.55
C TRP A 40 0.90 5.94 -7.93
N ILE A 41 1.85 5.04 -8.15
CA ILE A 41 1.59 3.61 -8.34
C ILE A 41 1.40 3.01 -6.95
N ILE A 42 0.15 2.93 -6.53
CA ILE A 42 -0.20 2.49 -5.17
C ILE A 42 0.01 0.98 -4.98
N SER A 43 0.01 0.19 -6.06
CA SER A 43 0.36 -1.24 -6.05
C SER A 43 1.43 -1.55 -7.08
N PRO A 44 2.56 -2.15 -6.70
CA PRO A 44 3.71 -2.30 -7.58
C PRO A 44 3.44 -3.15 -8.82
N TRP A 45 2.52 -4.10 -8.77
CA TRP A 45 2.18 -4.97 -9.92
C TRP A 45 1.36 -4.24 -10.99
N THR A 46 0.73 -3.13 -10.66
CA THR A 46 -0.14 -2.38 -11.58
C THR A 46 0.60 -1.35 -12.43
N TRP A 47 1.91 -1.22 -12.28
CA TRP A 47 2.69 -0.23 -13.03
C TRP A 47 2.55 -0.35 -14.56
N LYS A 48 2.32 -1.57 -15.05
CA LYS A 48 2.12 -1.86 -16.48
C LYS A 48 0.82 -1.27 -17.04
N ASN A 49 -0.16 -1.03 -16.19
CA ASN A 49 -1.45 -0.44 -16.56
C ASN A 49 -1.31 1.08 -16.81
N THR A 50 -0.19 1.67 -16.39
CA THR A 50 0.10 3.08 -16.62
C THR A 50 0.89 3.24 -17.92
N PRO A 51 0.41 4.06 -18.88
CA PRO A 51 1.11 4.22 -20.16
C PRO A 51 2.53 4.75 -19.96
N LYS A 52 3.51 4.07 -20.54
CA LYS A 52 4.96 4.36 -20.35
C LYS A 52 5.35 5.78 -20.67
N LYS A 53 4.65 6.44 -21.64
CA LYS A 53 4.90 7.84 -21.98
C LYS A 53 4.75 8.78 -20.78
N TYR A 54 3.72 8.54 -19.94
CA TYR A 54 3.51 9.35 -18.73
C TYR A 54 4.49 9.01 -17.63
N LEU A 55 4.85 7.72 -17.47
CA LEU A 55 5.89 7.30 -16.53
C LEU A 55 7.26 7.95 -16.82
N LYS A 56 7.53 8.28 -18.07
CA LYS A 56 8.78 8.97 -18.48
C LYS A 56 8.72 10.50 -18.33
N GLN A 57 7.54 11.07 -18.24
CA GLN A 57 7.33 12.52 -18.26
C GLN A 57 6.95 13.12 -16.91
N LYS A 58 6.50 12.30 -15.99
CA LYS A 58 5.98 12.71 -14.69
C LYS A 58 6.85 12.16 -13.56
N ASN A 59 6.80 12.76 -12.39
CA ASN A 59 7.40 12.16 -11.21
C ASN A 59 6.61 10.93 -10.79
N VAL A 60 7.29 9.82 -10.56
CA VAL A 60 6.65 8.53 -10.23
C VAL A 60 6.99 8.11 -8.81
N LEU A 61 5.98 8.05 -7.96
CA LEU A 61 6.02 7.42 -6.64
C LEU A 61 5.48 5.99 -6.74
N CYS A 62 6.18 5.00 -6.20
CA CYS A 62 5.70 3.61 -6.19
C CYS A 62 5.71 3.04 -4.77
N SER A 63 4.58 2.50 -4.33
CA SER A 63 4.49 1.82 -3.04
C SER A 63 4.97 0.38 -3.15
N ILE A 64 5.79 -0.07 -2.19
CA ILE A 64 6.22 -1.45 -2.01
C ILE A 64 5.81 -1.91 -0.62
N TYR A 65 5.00 -2.94 -0.55
CA TYR A 65 4.47 -3.45 0.71
C TYR A 65 5.34 -4.56 1.30
N HIS A 66 5.85 -5.41 0.44
CA HIS A 66 6.78 -6.50 0.74
C HIS A 66 7.58 -6.86 -0.51
N LEU A 67 8.66 -7.60 -0.32
CA LEU A 67 9.51 -8.14 -1.38
C LEU A 67 9.60 -9.65 -1.16
N ASP A 68 9.03 -10.45 -2.06
CA ASP A 68 8.96 -11.91 -1.96
C ASP A 68 9.94 -12.59 -2.93
N PHE A 69 11.16 -12.09 -3.00
CA PHE A 69 12.14 -12.61 -3.96
C PHE A 69 12.57 -14.07 -3.71
N ASP A 70 12.46 -14.53 -2.46
CA ASP A 70 12.83 -15.89 -2.07
C ASP A 70 11.75 -16.93 -2.42
N LYS A 71 10.48 -16.48 -2.49
CA LYS A 71 9.33 -17.38 -2.72
C LYS A 71 8.92 -17.53 -4.18
N LYS A 72 9.27 -16.57 -5.01
CA LYS A 72 8.88 -16.53 -6.41
C LYS A 72 10.09 -16.19 -7.26
N ASN A 73 10.62 -17.20 -7.91
CA ASN A 73 11.49 -17.14 -9.09
C ASN A 73 11.99 -15.75 -9.54
N SER A 74 13.12 -15.73 -10.17
CA SER A 74 13.78 -14.60 -10.86
C SER A 74 12.85 -13.62 -11.62
N SER A 75 11.57 -13.95 -11.84
CA SER A 75 10.59 -13.11 -12.54
C SER A 75 10.22 -11.84 -11.76
N GLU A 76 10.00 -11.92 -10.44
CA GLU A 76 9.60 -10.75 -9.63
C GLU A 76 10.74 -9.76 -9.49
N LYS A 77 11.96 -10.25 -9.32
CA LYS A 77 13.16 -9.43 -9.33
C LYS A 77 13.37 -8.75 -10.68
N LYS A 78 13.14 -9.47 -11.80
CA LYS A 78 13.18 -8.89 -13.15
C LYS A 78 12.11 -7.80 -13.33
N GLU A 79 10.89 -8.02 -12.83
CA GLU A 79 9.82 -7.01 -12.89
C GLU A 79 10.12 -5.78 -12.03
N PHE A 80 10.74 -5.98 -10.87
CA PHE A 80 11.22 -4.86 -10.06
C PHE A 80 12.16 -3.97 -10.86
N PHE A 81 13.22 -4.50 -11.46
CA PHE A 81 14.19 -3.71 -12.22
C PHE A 81 13.63 -3.10 -13.51
N LYS A 82 12.60 -3.71 -14.12
CA LYS A 82 11.88 -3.08 -15.23
C LYS A 82 11.11 -1.85 -14.78
N ARG A 83 10.42 -1.94 -13.63
CA ARG A 83 9.66 -0.85 -13.05
C ARG A 83 10.56 0.25 -12.50
N ASP A 84 11.67 -0.12 -11.86
CA ASP A 84 12.63 0.80 -11.25
C ASP A 84 13.14 1.87 -12.23
N LYS A 85 13.22 1.55 -13.51
CA LYS A 85 13.60 2.50 -14.58
C LYS A 85 12.68 3.70 -14.70
N TYR A 86 11.45 3.61 -14.19
CA TYR A 86 10.42 4.63 -14.27
C TYR A 86 10.09 5.30 -12.94
N VAL A 87 10.52 4.71 -11.83
CA VAL A 87 10.21 5.20 -10.49
C VAL A 87 11.25 6.24 -10.09
N ASP A 88 10.81 7.37 -9.54
CA ASP A 88 11.68 8.40 -8.99
C ASP A 88 11.83 8.26 -7.48
N ARG A 89 10.81 7.75 -6.82
CA ARG A 89 10.81 7.56 -5.36
C ARG A 89 9.95 6.35 -4.96
N TYR A 90 10.37 5.66 -3.93
CA TYR A 90 9.59 4.59 -3.33
C TYR A 90 8.94 5.01 -2.03
N HIS A 91 7.77 4.43 -1.76
CA HIS A 91 7.10 4.43 -0.47
C HIS A 91 7.05 3.01 0.07
N VAL A 92 7.40 2.83 1.34
CA VAL A 92 7.35 1.54 2.04
C VAL A 92 6.66 1.70 3.39
N ILE A 93 5.98 0.63 3.82
CA ILE A 93 5.16 0.63 5.04
C ILE A 93 5.84 -0.01 6.24
N SER A 94 6.97 -0.68 6.05
CA SER A 94 7.71 -1.33 7.11
C SER A 94 9.20 -1.01 7.06
N LYS A 95 9.84 -1.00 8.24
CA LYS A 95 11.30 -0.84 8.34
C LYS A 95 12.03 -2.03 7.72
N TYR A 96 11.42 -3.22 7.72
CA TYR A 96 11.98 -4.41 7.09
C TYR A 96 12.06 -4.21 5.57
N THR A 97 10.95 -3.91 4.93
CA THR A 97 10.90 -3.62 3.48
C THR A 97 11.81 -2.45 3.10
N TYR A 98 11.94 -1.44 3.96
CA TYR A 98 12.89 -0.34 3.75
C TYR A 98 14.33 -0.85 3.62
N LYS A 99 14.78 -1.69 4.55
CA LYS A 99 16.14 -2.26 4.55
C LYS A 99 16.39 -3.13 3.32
N GLU A 100 15.44 -3.98 2.96
CA GLU A 100 15.55 -4.83 1.77
C GLU A 100 15.64 -3.99 0.49
N LEU A 101 14.77 -2.99 0.36
CA LEU A 101 14.72 -2.16 -0.84
C LEU A 101 15.98 -1.30 -1.02
N ARG A 102 16.61 -0.85 0.06
CA ARG A 102 17.90 -0.12 0.02
C ARG A 102 19.03 -0.91 -0.63
N ASN A 103 18.96 -2.24 -0.61
CA ASN A 103 19.95 -3.10 -1.26
C ASN A 103 19.69 -3.30 -2.76
N LEU A 104 18.59 -2.77 -3.29
CA LEU A 104 18.14 -3.02 -4.67
C LEU A 104 18.13 -1.77 -5.53
N THR A 105 18.06 -0.59 -4.93
CA THR A 105 17.95 0.67 -5.65
C THR A 105 18.59 1.82 -4.88
N GLU A 106 19.20 2.74 -5.61
CA GLU A 106 19.73 4.01 -5.08
C GLU A 106 18.66 5.10 -4.98
N LYS A 107 17.45 4.82 -5.41
CA LYS A 107 16.36 5.81 -5.42
C LYS A 107 15.92 6.18 -4.00
N PRO A 108 15.46 7.42 -3.78
CA PRO A 108 14.93 7.82 -2.48
C PRO A 108 13.79 6.94 -2.03
N ILE A 109 13.82 6.51 -0.76
CA ILE A 109 12.79 5.68 -0.15
C ILE A 109 12.17 6.43 1.03
N MET A 110 10.87 6.56 1.03
CA MET A 110 10.08 7.13 2.13
C MET A 110 9.45 6.00 2.94
N TYR A 111 9.75 5.95 4.23
CA TYR A 111 9.05 5.07 5.17
C TYR A 111 7.86 5.83 5.76
N LEU A 112 6.67 5.34 5.47
CA LEU A 112 5.42 5.84 6.04
C LEU A 112 4.46 4.65 6.21
N PRO A 113 4.11 4.28 7.44
CA PRO A 113 3.10 3.24 7.69
C PRO A 113 1.76 3.58 7.04
N PHE A 114 0.92 2.58 6.85
CA PHE A 114 -0.45 2.82 6.42
C PHE A 114 -1.20 3.71 7.40
N TRP A 115 -2.04 4.58 6.86
CA TRP A 115 -3.04 5.29 7.61
C TRP A 115 -4.22 4.37 7.96
N ILE A 116 -4.89 4.70 9.02
CA ILE A 116 -6.11 4.04 9.45
C ILE A 116 -7.20 5.10 9.62
N ASP A 117 -8.44 4.73 9.39
CA ASP A 117 -9.59 5.56 9.71
C ASP A 117 -9.83 5.48 11.24
N ASP A 118 -9.54 6.54 11.96
CA ASP A 118 -9.68 6.63 13.42
C ASP A 118 -11.15 6.60 13.90
N LYS A 119 -12.09 6.85 12.99
CA LYS A 119 -13.53 6.69 13.27
C LYS A 119 -13.95 5.21 13.26
N VAL A 120 -13.21 4.36 12.55
CA VAL A 120 -13.45 2.91 12.47
C VAL A 120 -12.56 2.16 13.45
N PHE A 121 -11.28 2.55 13.57
CA PHE A 121 -10.28 1.90 14.41
C PHE A 121 -9.87 2.82 15.54
N PHE A 122 -10.55 2.72 16.66
CA PHE A 122 -10.30 3.54 17.85
C PHE A 122 -10.16 2.66 19.10
N PRO A 123 -9.41 3.11 20.11
CA PRO A 123 -9.31 2.40 21.38
C PRO A 123 -10.68 2.30 22.06
N ILE A 124 -11.03 1.11 22.51
CA ILE A 124 -12.26 0.87 23.28
C ILE A 124 -11.95 1.09 24.76
N ASN A 125 -12.59 2.09 25.36
CA ASN A 125 -12.39 2.42 26.77
C ASN A 125 -12.97 1.36 27.71
N ASP A 126 -14.16 0.80 27.42
CA ASP A 126 -14.80 -0.24 28.23
C ASP A 126 -14.71 -1.61 27.54
N LYS A 127 -13.54 -2.24 27.69
CA LYS A 127 -13.30 -3.59 27.17
C LYS A 127 -14.23 -4.65 27.80
N ASN A 128 -14.66 -4.44 29.05
CA ASN A 128 -15.52 -5.41 29.75
C ASN A 128 -16.93 -5.45 29.15
N LYS A 129 -17.47 -4.28 28.75
CA LYS A 129 -18.76 -4.21 28.05
C LYS A 129 -18.73 -4.95 26.72
N ILE A 130 -17.62 -4.85 25.98
CA ILE A 130 -17.44 -5.58 24.72
C ILE A 130 -17.33 -7.09 24.98
N LYS A 131 -16.52 -7.51 25.97
CA LYS A 131 -16.41 -8.94 26.37
C LYS A 131 -17.78 -9.51 26.74
N GLN A 132 -18.56 -8.78 27.52
CA GLN A 132 -19.91 -9.18 27.90
C GLN A 132 -20.84 -9.36 26.70
N LYS A 133 -20.83 -8.40 25.76
CA LYS A 133 -21.59 -8.48 24.50
C LYS A 133 -21.27 -9.76 23.70
N TRP A 134 -20.01 -10.16 23.70
CA TRP A 134 -19.54 -11.34 22.97
C TRP A 134 -19.48 -12.62 23.84
N LYS A 135 -20.05 -12.59 25.06
CA LYS A 135 -20.06 -13.73 26.02
C LYS A 135 -18.66 -14.25 26.35
N VAL A 136 -17.66 -13.36 26.35
CA VAL A 136 -16.28 -13.67 26.75
C VAL A 136 -16.11 -13.33 28.23
N ASN A 137 -15.46 -14.22 28.99
CA ASN A 137 -15.19 -13.97 30.40
C ASN A 137 -14.27 -12.75 30.58
N LYS A 138 -14.52 -11.95 31.64
CA LYS A 138 -13.71 -10.74 31.92
C LYS A 138 -12.22 -11.03 32.07
N LYS A 139 -11.87 -12.20 32.61
CA LYS A 139 -10.50 -12.65 32.88
C LYS A 139 -9.80 -13.23 31.63
N ASP A 140 -10.54 -13.58 30.58
CA ASP A 140 -9.98 -14.23 29.41
C ASP A 140 -9.31 -13.22 28.49
N TYR A 141 -8.22 -13.64 27.86
CA TYR A 141 -7.62 -12.92 26.74
C TYR A 141 -8.20 -13.47 25.43
N LEU A 142 -8.73 -12.59 24.60
CA LEU A 142 -9.18 -12.95 23.27
C LEU A 142 -8.05 -12.69 22.28
N ILE A 143 -7.56 -13.75 21.65
CA ILE A 143 -6.60 -13.69 20.56
C ILE A 143 -7.36 -14.06 19.28
N GLY A 144 -7.41 -13.14 18.33
CA GLY A 144 -8.05 -13.36 17.04
C GLY A 144 -7.07 -13.16 15.89
N SER A 145 -7.20 -14.00 14.86
CA SER A 145 -6.53 -13.81 13.58
C SER A 145 -7.58 -13.60 12.51
N PHE A 146 -7.46 -12.49 11.77
CA PHE A 146 -8.37 -12.12 10.69
C PHE A 146 -7.59 -12.13 9.38
N GLN A 147 -7.33 -13.30 8.85
CA GLN A 147 -6.66 -13.44 7.57
C GLN A 147 -7.58 -14.12 6.55
N ARG A 148 -7.32 -13.83 5.28
CA ARG A 148 -8.00 -14.55 4.21
C ARG A 148 -7.60 -16.01 4.28
N ASP A 149 -8.58 -16.91 4.28
CA ASP A 149 -8.36 -18.32 4.08
C ASP A 149 -7.95 -18.54 2.60
N SER A 150 -6.70 -18.87 2.37
CA SER A 150 -6.15 -19.12 1.05
C SER A 150 -4.95 -20.06 1.14
N GLU A 151 -4.78 -20.91 0.13
CA GLU A 151 -3.58 -21.70 -0.04
C GLU A 151 -2.33 -20.79 0.05
N GLY A 152 -1.43 -21.07 0.98
CA GLY A 152 -0.22 -20.29 1.22
C GLY A 152 -0.27 -19.31 2.39
N LYS A 153 -1.40 -19.27 3.15
CA LYS A 153 -1.50 -18.54 4.43
C LYS A 153 -1.82 -19.45 5.63
N ASN A 154 -1.93 -20.74 5.40
CA ASN A 154 -2.08 -21.78 6.42
C ASN A 154 -0.73 -22.43 6.71
#